data_bfc00ed2bcd08515eef5a15a1a639879
#
_entry.id   bfc00ed2bcd08515eef5a15a1a639879
#
_cell.length_a   1.000
_cell.length_b   1.000
_cell.length_c   1.000
_cell.angle_alpha   90.00
_cell.angle_beta   90.00
_cell.angle_gamma   90.00
#
_symmetry.space_group_name_H-M   'P 1'
#
loop_
_entity.id
_entity.type
_entity.pdbx_description
1 polymer ?
#
loop_
_entity_poly.entity_id
_entity_poly.type
_entity_poly.pdbx_seq_one_letter_code
_entity_poly.pdbx_strand_id
1 'polypeptide(L)'
;YHPPEPSYSCTQEITSESREAIVRLFSWISDTYGQNPSLLLGHRDYFGTTSCPGDNVWIELPRYRAEIFDFIQDYFEIPPISIFKDPYPNPFFNAVTFSFELKDKMDFKMNIYDILGRKVNMVERVDASSGRLEFVWDGKDLNGKKLGSGVYFAKPSPSENVEPIKMILLKK
;
A
#
# COMPACT_ATOMS: atom_id res chain seq x y z
N TYR A 1 17.40 0.95 -44.41
CA TYR A 1 18.76 0.40 -44.28
C TYR A 1 19.17 0.49 -42.83
N HIS A 2 19.15 -0.67 -42.15
CA HIS A 2 19.68 -0.78 -40.79
C HIS A 2 21.14 -1.22 -40.96
N PRO A 3 22.13 -0.44 -40.51
CA PRO A 3 23.51 -0.92 -40.54
C PRO A 3 23.61 -2.20 -39.71
N PRO A 4 24.47 -3.17 -40.08
CA PRO A 4 24.70 -4.34 -39.28
C PRO A 4 25.16 -3.88 -37.90
N GLU A 5 24.43 -4.25 -36.85
CA GLU A 5 24.80 -3.95 -35.50
C GLU A 5 26.18 -4.56 -35.20
N PRO A 6 27.12 -3.79 -34.65
CA PRO A 6 28.35 -4.36 -34.17
C PRO A 6 27.99 -5.39 -33.11
N SER A 7 28.58 -6.58 -33.20
CA SER A 7 28.43 -7.63 -32.20
C SER A 7 29.11 -7.18 -30.90
N TYR A 8 28.43 -6.36 -30.13
CA TYR A 8 28.85 -6.08 -28.77
C TYR A 8 28.48 -7.29 -27.92
N SER A 9 29.46 -8.15 -27.69
CA SER A 9 29.36 -9.03 -26.54
C SER A 9 29.47 -8.15 -25.30
N CYS A 10 28.33 -7.66 -24.80
CA CYS A 10 28.29 -6.95 -23.52
C CYS A 10 28.60 -7.99 -22.43
N THR A 11 29.90 -8.11 -22.11
CA THR A 11 30.39 -8.92 -20.97
C THR A 11 30.31 -8.13 -19.65
N GLN A 12 29.84 -6.89 -19.70
CA GLN A 12 29.73 -6.04 -18.54
C GLN A 12 28.53 -6.45 -17.69
N GLU A 13 28.80 -6.82 -16.45
CA GLU A 13 27.73 -7.13 -15.49
C GLU A 13 26.92 -5.87 -15.16
N ILE A 14 25.61 -6.06 -14.95
CA ILE A 14 24.74 -4.99 -14.50
C ILE A 14 25.02 -4.75 -13.02
N THR A 15 25.25 -3.48 -12.65
CA THR A 15 25.45 -3.12 -11.25
C THR A 15 24.18 -3.36 -10.40
N SER A 16 24.37 -3.52 -9.09
CA SER A 16 23.25 -3.67 -8.14
C SER A 16 22.29 -2.48 -8.21
N GLU A 17 22.82 -1.26 -8.34
CA GLU A 17 22.05 -0.02 -8.44
C GLU A 17 21.21 0.02 -9.72
N SER A 18 21.80 -0.39 -10.85
CA SER A 18 21.08 -0.47 -12.12
C SER A 18 19.97 -1.51 -12.07
N ARG A 19 20.21 -2.64 -11.42
CA ARG A 19 19.22 -3.70 -11.20
C ARG A 19 18.05 -3.17 -10.36
N GLU A 20 18.33 -2.56 -9.22
CA GLU A 20 17.32 -1.99 -8.34
C GLU A 20 16.47 -0.93 -9.07
N ALA A 21 17.10 -0.07 -9.88
CA ALA A 21 16.39 0.92 -10.67
C ALA A 21 15.44 0.28 -11.70
N ILE A 22 15.87 -0.81 -12.35
CA ILE A 22 15.04 -1.57 -13.30
C ILE A 22 13.84 -2.18 -12.57
N VAL A 23 14.06 -2.86 -11.45
CA VAL A 23 12.99 -3.48 -10.66
C VAL A 23 11.96 -2.45 -10.22
N ARG A 24 12.40 -1.32 -9.65
CA ARG A 24 11.51 -0.23 -9.22
C ARG A 24 10.69 0.37 -10.37
N LEU A 25 11.35 0.63 -11.51
CA LEU A 25 10.68 1.22 -12.68
C LEU A 25 9.59 0.26 -13.22
N PHE A 26 9.91 -1.00 -13.42
CA PHE A 26 8.95 -1.97 -13.93
C PHE A 26 7.86 -2.32 -12.92
N SER A 27 8.16 -2.31 -11.63
CA SER A 27 7.15 -2.45 -10.59
C SER A 27 6.15 -1.30 -10.63
N TRP A 28 6.62 -0.06 -10.75
CA TRP A 28 5.76 1.10 -10.90
C TRP A 28 4.90 1.04 -12.17
N ILE A 29 5.49 0.63 -13.32
CA ILE A 29 4.74 0.46 -14.57
C ILE A 29 3.67 -0.62 -14.40
N SER A 30 4.03 -1.75 -13.81
CA SER A 30 3.11 -2.87 -13.60
C SER A 30 1.92 -2.49 -12.73
N ASP A 31 2.16 -1.78 -11.64
CA ASP A 31 1.12 -1.28 -10.75
C ASP A 31 0.25 -0.21 -11.43
N THR A 32 0.89 0.82 -12.00
CA THR A 32 0.19 1.98 -12.59
C THR A 32 -0.70 1.59 -13.77
N TYR A 33 -0.28 0.63 -14.58
CA TYR A 33 -0.95 0.24 -15.83
C TYR A 33 -1.55 -1.17 -15.78
N GLY A 34 -1.54 -1.83 -14.63
CA GLY A 34 -2.07 -3.19 -14.47
C GLY A 34 -1.33 -4.23 -15.32
N GLN A 35 -0.03 -4.03 -15.57
CA GLN A 35 0.76 -4.95 -16.42
C GLN A 35 1.28 -6.12 -15.57
N ASN A 36 1.17 -7.33 -16.12
CA ASN A 36 1.69 -8.51 -15.46
C ASN A 36 3.23 -8.58 -15.62
N PRO A 37 4.01 -8.57 -14.53
CA PRO A 37 5.48 -8.63 -14.59
C PRO A 37 6.02 -9.87 -15.31
N SER A 38 5.29 -10.98 -15.29
CA SER A 38 5.71 -12.21 -15.97
C SER A 38 5.76 -12.07 -17.49
N LEU A 39 5.13 -11.01 -18.05
CA LEU A 39 5.14 -10.68 -19.46
C LEU A 39 6.26 -9.72 -19.86
N LEU A 40 7.17 -9.36 -18.94
CA LEU A 40 8.36 -8.59 -19.29
C LEU A 40 9.22 -9.38 -20.26
N LEU A 41 9.35 -8.87 -21.48
CA LEU A 41 10.07 -9.51 -22.59
C LEU A 41 11.20 -8.60 -23.07
N GLY A 42 12.25 -9.21 -23.56
CA GLY A 42 13.29 -8.50 -24.30
C GLY A 42 12.86 -8.27 -25.77
N HIS A 43 13.46 -7.28 -26.41
CA HIS A 43 13.18 -7.00 -27.81
C HIS A 43 13.43 -8.22 -28.72
N ARG A 44 14.42 -9.06 -28.40
CA ARG A 44 14.70 -10.31 -29.14
C ARG A 44 13.57 -11.35 -29.07
N ASP A 45 12.75 -11.31 -28.03
CA ASP A 45 11.61 -12.24 -27.90
C ASP A 45 10.52 -11.96 -28.94
N TYR A 46 10.48 -10.72 -29.48
CA TYR A 46 9.54 -10.31 -30.52
C TYR A 46 10.10 -10.46 -31.95
N PHE A 47 11.37 -10.14 -32.13
CA PHE A 47 11.91 -9.97 -33.48
C PHE A 47 12.98 -11.00 -33.85
N GLY A 48 13.53 -11.76 -32.94
CA GLY A 48 14.49 -12.84 -33.19
C GLY A 48 15.78 -12.46 -33.93
N THR A 49 15.87 -11.23 -34.43
CA THR A 49 16.99 -10.73 -35.26
C THR A 49 17.86 -9.71 -34.56
N THR A 50 17.53 -9.38 -33.31
CA THR A 50 18.27 -8.41 -32.50
C THR A 50 18.87 -9.07 -31.26
N SER A 51 20.02 -8.62 -30.81
CA SER A 51 20.64 -9.02 -29.55
C SER A 51 20.22 -8.17 -28.34
N CYS A 52 19.27 -7.24 -28.55
CA CYS A 52 18.72 -6.41 -27.46
C CYS A 52 17.77 -7.21 -26.56
N PRO A 53 17.88 -7.13 -25.23
CA PRO A 53 18.70 -6.20 -24.44
C PRO A 53 20.17 -6.62 -24.23
N GLY A 54 20.76 -7.48 -24.96
CA GLY A 54 22.06 -8.07 -24.70
C GLY A 54 21.97 -9.33 -23.84
N ASP A 55 22.93 -10.23 -23.98
CA ASP A 55 22.87 -11.55 -23.34
C ASP A 55 22.78 -11.48 -21.82
N ASN A 56 23.54 -10.59 -21.20
CA ASN A 56 23.59 -10.46 -19.74
C ASN A 56 22.22 -10.03 -19.16
N VAL A 57 21.52 -9.12 -19.83
CA VAL A 57 20.18 -8.69 -19.39
C VAL A 57 19.13 -9.75 -19.71
N TRP A 58 19.23 -10.37 -20.89
CA TRP A 58 18.24 -11.34 -21.33
C TRP A 58 18.25 -12.61 -20.47
N ILE A 59 19.42 -13.11 -20.10
CA ILE A 59 19.58 -14.26 -19.20
C ILE A 59 18.98 -13.97 -17.81
N GLU A 60 19.06 -12.73 -17.37
CA GLU A 60 18.55 -12.29 -16.07
C GLU A 60 17.04 -11.95 -16.08
N LEU A 61 16.38 -11.89 -17.25
CA LEU A 61 14.95 -11.53 -17.32
C LEU A 61 14.04 -12.38 -16.42
N PRO A 62 14.21 -13.72 -16.29
CA PRO A 62 13.40 -14.51 -15.36
C PRO A 62 13.58 -14.04 -13.91
N ARG A 63 14.80 -13.67 -13.53
CA ARG A 63 15.10 -13.14 -12.21
C ARG A 63 14.49 -11.76 -12.01
N TYR A 64 14.58 -10.85 -12.98
CA TYR A 64 13.92 -9.54 -12.90
C TYR A 64 12.42 -9.67 -12.75
N ARG A 65 11.78 -10.60 -13.46
CA ARG A 65 10.34 -10.87 -13.31
C ARG A 65 9.98 -11.28 -11.89
N ALA A 66 10.76 -12.15 -11.28
CA ALA A 66 10.56 -12.58 -9.91
C ALA A 66 10.78 -11.41 -8.93
N GLU A 67 11.88 -10.69 -9.04
CA GLU A 67 12.20 -9.54 -8.18
C GLU A 67 11.15 -8.42 -8.32
N ILE A 68 10.63 -8.14 -9.52
CA ILE A 68 9.54 -7.18 -9.75
C ILE A 68 8.26 -7.67 -9.09
N PHE A 69 7.95 -8.95 -9.20
CA PHE A 69 6.77 -9.53 -8.58
C PHE A 69 6.85 -9.45 -7.05
N ASP A 70 7.98 -9.83 -6.46
CA ASP A 70 8.24 -9.75 -5.02
C ASP A 70 8.18 -8.29 -4.55
N PHE A 71 8.80 -7.36 -5.30
CA PHE A 71 8.76 -5.94 -4.97
C PHE A 71 7.33 -5.38 -4.99
N ILE A 72 6.50 -5.80 -5.96
CA ILE A 72 5.09 -5.40 -6.02
C ILE A 72 4.34 -5.97 -4.80
N GLN A 73 4.57 -7.21 -4.44
CA GLN A 73 3.95 -7.83 -3.26
C GLN A 73 4.34 -7.09 -1.97
N ASP A 74 5.61 -6.69 -1.83
CA ASP A 74 6.13 -6.03 -0.63
C ASP A 74 5.77 -4.53 -0.58
N TYR A 75 5.82 -3.84 -1.73
CA TYR A 75 5.70 -2.38 -1.80
C TYR A 75 4.27 -1.90 -2.05
N PHE A 76 3.51 -2.68 -2.82
CA PHE A 76 2.10 -2.45 -3.10
C PHE A 76 1.21 -3.44 -2.34
N GLU A 77 1.71 -4.00 -1.23
CA GLU A 77 0.85 -4.81 -0.39
C GLU A 77 -0.44 -4.05 -0.12
N ILE A 78 -1.56 -4.73 -0.39
CA ILE A 78 -2.85 -4.29 0.15
C ILE A 78 -2.60 -4.08 1.64
N PRO A 79 -2.72 -2.83 2.12
CA PRO A 79 -2.39 -2.56 3.51
C PRO A 79 -3.15 -3.58 4.37
N PRO A 80 -2.52 -4.10 5.43
CA PRO A 80 -3.16 -5.10 6.30
C PRO A 80 -4.51 -4.61 6.82
N ILE A 81 -4.73 -3.31 6.74
CA ILE A 81 -5.96 -2.62 7.11
C ILE A 81 -6.31 -1.62 5.99
N SER A 82 -7.52 -1.70 5.45
CA SER A 82 -8.07 -0.70 4.55
C SER A 82 -9.39 -0.14 5.08
N ILE A 83 -9.70 1.09 4.69
CA ILE A 83 -11.00 1.69 5.02
C ILE A 83 -12.02 1.07 4.07
N PHE A 84 -12.97 0.30 4.61
CA PHE A 84 -14.02 -0.31 3.81
C PHE A 84 -15.10 0.72 3.43
N LYS A 85 -15.41 1.64 4.35
CA LYS A 85 -16.42 2.68 4.18
C LYS A 85 -16.08 3.89 5.03
N ASP A 86 -16.36 5.07 4.51
CA ASP A 86 -16.23 6.31 5.28
C ASP A 86 -17.01 6.26 6.60
N PRO A 87 -16.49 6.88 7.65
CA PRO A 87 -17.15 6.89 8.95
C PRO A 87 -18.52 7.54 8.86
N TYR A 88 -19.53 6.88 9.38
CA TYR A 88 -20.92 7.35 9.30
C TYR A 88 -21.67 7.20 10.64
N PRO A 89 -22.50 8.19 10.99
CA PRO A 89 -22.61 9.52 10.38
C PRO A 89 -21.38 10.40 10.63
N ASN A 90 -21.06 11.29 9.71
CA ASN A 90 -20.01 12.30 9.89
C ASN A 90 -20.44 13.59 9.15
N PRO A 91 -20.79 14.70 9.83
CA PRO A 91 -20.74 14.93 11.30
C PRO A 91 -21.69 14.02 12.12
N PHE A 92 -21.35 13.80 13.40
CA PHE A 92 -22.15 12.98 14.31
C PHE A 92 -22.47 13.70 15.64
N PHE A 93 -23.54 13.24 16.32
CA PHE A 93 -23.98 13.77 17.63
C PHE A 93 -23.72 12.78 18.77
N ASN A 94 -24.04 11.52 18.56
CA ASN A 94 -24.00 10.51 19.62
C ASN A 94 -22.89 9.49 19.40
N ALA A 95 -22.76 8.98 18.18
CA ALA A 95 -21.78 7.97 17.82
C ALA A 95 -21.47 8.00 16.33
N VAL A 96 -20.30 7.54 15.97
CA VAL A 96 -19.82 7.33 14.61
C VAL A 96 -19.32 5.90 14.48
N THR A 97 -19.66 5.24 13.36
CA THR A 97 -19.21 3.89 13.04
C THR A 97 -18.09 3.96 12.01
N PHE A 98 -17.03 3.20 12.26
CA PHE A 98 -15.93 2.97 11.34
C PHE A 98 -16.02 1.56 10.80
N SER A 99 -15.74 1.38 9.53
CA SER A 99 -15.72 0.07 8.88
C SER A 99 -14.39 -0.13 8.17
N PHE A 100 -13.69 -1.18 8.56
CA PHE A 100 -12.40 -1.58 7.99
C PHE A 100 -12.50 -2.96 7.35
N GLU A 101 -11.61 -3.24 6.43
CA GLU A 101 -11.34 -4.57 5.91
C GLU A 101 -9.95 -5.00 6.38
N LEU A 102 -9.87 -6.14 7.07
CA LEU A 102 -8.61 -6.74 7.49
C LEU A 102 -8.22 -7.84 6.51
N LYS A 103 -7.00 -7.79 5.97
CA LYS A 103 -6.46 -8.84 5.09
C LYS A 103 -6.29 -10.15 5.85
N ASP A 104 -5.70 -10.06 7.03
CA ASP A 104 -5.36 -11.19 7.88
C ASP A 104 -5.86 -11.01 9.31
N LYS A 105 -5.85 -12.11 10.07
CA LYS A 105 -6.11 -12.06 11.52
C LYS A 105 -4.99 -11.27 12.20
N MET A 106 -5.35 -10.25 12.98
CA MET A 106 -4.38 -9.38 13.63
C MET A 106 -4.94 -8.66 14.87
N ASP A 107 -4.05 -8.14 15.70
CA ASP A 107 -4.43 -7.19 16.73
C ASP A 107 -4.67 -5.82 16.10
N PHE A 108 -5.86 -5.29 16.33
CA PHE A 108 -6.27 -4.00 15.78
C PHE A 108 -6.47 -3.00 16.91
N LYS A 109 -5.90 -1.79 16.74
CA LYS A 109 -6.13 -0.64 17.62
C LYS A 109 -6.53 0.55 16.78
N MET A 110 -7.46 1.35 17.29
CA MET A 110 -7.80 2.64 16.72
C MET A 110 -7.60 3.72 17.75
N ASN A 111 -6.65 4.60 17.52
CA ASN A 111 -6.37 5.74 18.39
C ASN A 111 -7.15 6.95 17.90
N ILE A 112 -7.77 7.68 18.83
CA ILE A 112 -8.53 8.89 18.52
C ILE A 112 -7.82 10.08 19.16
N TYR A 113 -7.63 11.12 18.37
CA TYR A 113 -6.89 12.33 18.74
C TYR A 113 -7.75 13.57 18.56
N ASP A 114 -7.50 14.59 19.36
CA ASP A 114 -8.02 15.93 19.15
C ASP A 114 -7.16 16.71 18.12
N ILE A 115 -7.58 17.95 17.81
CA ILE A 115 -6.86 18.81 16.85
C ILE A 115 -5.45 19.22 17.28
N LEU A 116 -5.10 19.03 18.55
CA LEU A 116 -3.76 19.29 19.10
C LEU A 116 -2.89 18.02 19.09
N GLY A 117 -3.37 16.92 18.51
CA GLY A 117 -2.68 15.64 18.49
C GLY A 117 -2.66 14.89 19.83
N ARG A 118 -3.46 15.30 20.81
CA ARG A 118 -3.57 14.60 22.08
C ARG A 118 -4.49 13.40 21.93
N LYS A 119 -4.04 12.22 22.36
CA LYS A 119 -4.88 11.01 22.33
C LYS A 119 -6.00 11.16 23.37
N VAL A 120 -7.22 11.11 22.91
CA VAL A 120 -8.44 11.26 23.74
C VAL A 120 -9.15 9.94 23.97
N ASN A 121 -9.04 8.99 23.03
CA ASN A 121 -9.62 7.66 23.19
C ASN A 121 -8.80 6.61 22.41
N MET A 122 -9.06 5.34 22.71
CA MET A 122 -8.51 4.19 22.01
C MET A 122 -9.52 3.05 22.03
N VAL A 123 -9.70 2.40 20.91
CA VAL A 123 -10.46 1.16 20.78
C VAL A 123 -9.49 0.06 20.36
N GLU A 124 -9.57 -1.10 21.01
CA GLU A 124 -8.69 -2.24 20.74
C GLU A 124 -9.52 -3.50 20.50
N ARG A 125 -9.07 -4.31 19.55
CA ARG A 125 -9.57 -5.65 19.32
C ARG A 125 -8.39 -6.60 19.15
N VAL A 126 -8.21 -7.46 20.16
CA VAL A 126 -7.19 -8.51 20.10
C VAL A 126 -7.72 -9.65 19.23
N ASP A 127 -6.84 -10.24 18.44
CA ASP A 127 -7.17 -11.39 17.58
C ASP A 127 -8.36 -11.13 16.62
N ALA A 128 -8.49 -9.90 16.09
CA ALA A 128 -9.52 -9.60 15.10
C ALA A 128 -9.35 -10.50 13.87
N SER A 129 -10.44 -11.19 13.47
CA SER A 129 -10.42 -12.05 12.28
C SER A 129 -10.27 -11.22 11.01
N SER A 130 -9.72 -11.84 9.95
CA SER A 130 -9.75 -11.27 8.60
C SER A 130 -11.18 -10.97 8.16
N GLY A 131 -11.31 -10.01 7.24
CA GLY A 131 -12.59 -9.54 6.73
C GLY A 131 -13.06 -8.25 7.41
N ARG A 132 -14.36 -8.00 7.36
CA ARG A 132 -14.95 -6.75 7.83
C ARG A 132 -14.89 -6.60 9.35
N LEU A 133 -14.40 -5.45 9.80
CA LEU A 133 -14.33 -5.06 11.20
C LEU A 133 -15.03 -3.69 11.40
N GLU A 134 -15.96 -3.64 12.34
CA GLU A 134 -16.68 -2.41 12.66
C GLU A 134 -16.40 -1.98 14.10
N PHE A 135 -16.21 -0.66 14.27
CA PHE A 135 -16.07 0.00 15.57
C PHE A 135 -17.02 1.18 15.68
N VAL A 136 -17.52 1.38 16.89
CA VAL A 136 -18.37 2.53 17.21
C VAL A 136 -17.66 3.37 18.26
N TRP A 137 -17.54 4.68 18.00
CA TRP A 137 -17.08 5.64 18.97
C TRP A 137 -18.21 6.60 19.36
N ASP A 138 -18.46 6.72 20.66
CA ASP A 138 -19.57 7.49 21.23
C ASP A 138 -19.19 8.92 21.65
N GLY A 139 -18.05 9.44 21.17
CA GLY A 139 -17.57 10.80 21.46
C GLY A 139 -17.11 11.01 22.90
N LYS A 140 -16.73 9.94 23.61
CA LYS A 140 -16.17 10.03 24.96
C LYS A 140 -14.66 9.84 24.95
N ASP A 141 -14.02 10.34 26.02
CA ASP A 141 -12.62 10.08 26.31
C ASP A 141 -12.41 8.72 27.00
N LEU A 142 -11.15 8.38 27.30
CA LEU A 142 -10.75 7.14 28.00
C LEU A 142 -11.38 7.00 29.39
N ASN A 143 -11.82 8.11 30.01
CA ASN A 143 -12.47 8.13 31.33
C ASN A 143 -14.01 8.08 31.23
N GLY A 144 -14.56 7.94 30.03
CA GLY A 144 -15.99 7.93 29.78
C GLY A 144 -16.64 9.32 29.79
N LYS A 145 -15.87 10.41 29.86
CA LYS A 145 -16.36 11.78 29.85
C LYS A 145 -16.65 12.21 28.40
N LYS A 146 -17.83 12.77 28.15
CA LYS A 146 -18.22 13.34 26.86
C LYS A 146 -17.30 14.48 26.44
N LEU A 147 -16.74 14.38 25.26
CA LEU A 147 -15.91 15.40 24.64
C LEU A 147 -16.75 16.57 24.08
N GLY A 148 -16.10 17.69 23.84
CA GLY A 148 -16.72 18.87 23.23
C GLY A 148 -17.00 18.73 21.76
N SER A 149 -17.87 19.59 21.20
CA SER A 149 -17.95 19.75 19.75
C SER A 149 -16.58 20.12 19.19
N GLY A 150 -16.19 19.50 18.10
CA GLY A 150 -14.89 19.74 17.51
C GLY A 150 -14.51 18.73 16.42
N VAL A 151 -13.31 18.92 15.88
CA VAL A 151 -12.69 18.00 14.92
C VAL A 151 -11.81 17.01 15.68
N TYR A 152 -11.95 15.76 15.34
CA TYR A 152 -11.16 14.64 15.86
C TYR A 152 -10.58 13.83 14.72
N PHE A 153 -9.51 13.09 14.99
CA PHE A 153 -8.86 12.24 14.02
C PHE A 153 -8.73 10.83 14.57
N ALA A 154 -9.14 9.84 13.80
CA ALA A 154 -8.92 8.44 14.13
C ALA A 154 -7.79 7.89 13.28
N LYS A 155 -6.85 7.17 13.89
CA LYS A 155 -5.74 6.50 13.22
C LYS A 155 -5.70 5.04 13.64
N PRO A 156 -5.89 4.09 12.69
CA PRO A 156 -5.72 2.66 12.97
C PRO A 156 -4.24 2.32 13.20
N SER A 157 -3.99 1.21 13.90
CA SER A 157 -2.65 0.67 14.20
C SER A 157 -2.75 -0.86 14.26
N PRO A 158 -1.79 -1.63 13.70
CA PRO A 158 -0.66 -1.12 12.94
C PRO A 158 -1.10 -0.72 11.54
N SER A 159 -0.88 0.51 11.14
CA SER A 159 -0.96 0.89 9.74
C SER A 159 -0.24 2.22 9.52
N GLU A 160 0.89 2.16 8.88
CA GLU A 160 1.65 3.34 8.46
C GLU A 160 1.02 4.00 7.23
N ASN A 161 0.23 3.24 6.45
CA ASN A 161 -0.29 3.62 5.15
C ASN A 161 -1.76 4.09 5.16
N VAL A 162 -2.43 4.11 6.32
CA VAL A 162 -3.80 4.63 6.42
C VAL A 162 -3.77 6.07 6.91
N GLU A 163 -4.27 6.97 6.07
CA GLU A 163 -4.42 8.38 6.43
C GLU A 163 -5.35 8.54 7.64
N PRO A 164 -5.07 9.54 8.52
CA PRO A 164 -5.96 9.82 9.64
C PRO A 164 -7.37 10.19 9.18
N ILE A 165 -8.36 9.52 9.72
CA ILE A 165 -9.76 9.70 9.39
C ILE A 165 -10.31 10.89 10.17
N LYS A 166 -10.73 11.94 9.48
CA LYS A 166 -11.33 13.14 10.07
C LYS A 166 -12.78 12.92 10.46
N MET A 167 -13.13 13.32 11.68
CA MET A 167 -14.49 13.28 12.21
C MET A 167 -14.90 14.62 12.81
N ILE A 168 -16.19 14.92 12.76
CA ILE A 168 -16.78 16.12 13.34
C ILE A 168 -17.82 15.72 14.37
N LEU A 169 -17.53 15.93 15.65
CA LEU A 169 -18.47 15.76 16.76
C LEU A 169 -19.25 17.06 16.97
N LEU A 170 -20.55 16.95 17.03
CA LEU A 170 -21.46 18.04 17.34
C LEU A 170 -22.16 17.75 18.68
N LYS A 171 -22.37 18.77 19.48
CA LYS A 171 -23.26 18.70 20.65
C LYS A 171 -24.62 19.30 20.27
N LYS A 172 -25.67 18.68 20.75
CA LYS A 172 -26.98 19.31 20.83
C LYS A 172 -27.01 20.29 21.99
#